data_5bbd294badb8d2529942a096fb02ea67
#
_entry.id   5bbd294badb8d2529942a096fb02ea67
#
_cell.length_a   1.000
_cell.length_b   1.000
_cell.length_c   1.000
_cell.angle_alpha   90.00
_cell.angle_beta   90.00
_cell.angle_gamma   90.00
#
_symmetry.space_group_name_H-M   'P 1'
#
loop_
_entity.id
_entity.type
_entity.pdbx_description
1 polymer ?
#
loop_
_entity_poly.entity_id
_entity_poly.type
_entity_poly.pdbx_seq_one_letter_code
_entity_poly.pdbx_strand_id
1 'polypeptide(L)'
;MKQRRRLPVVILTCAALAAPEESSAVLQSCSVSATALNFGLYDPLSGSAAQSTGTVTVVCQVSLVGLFVNWTVALSTGSSGNYVARQLQNGPNSMSYNLYTNAARTSVWGDGTSGTSVVSANPFLIVGSNTVNYTVYGSIPAAQDRPAGSYTDTLTVTMTY
;
A
#
# COMPACT_ATOMS: atom_id res chain seq x y z
N MET A 1 79.40 17.45 27.51
CA MET A 1 78.14 18.03 26.99
C MET A 1 77.80 17.41 25.64
N LYS A 2 76.80 16.57 25.56
CA LYS A 2 76.43 15.78 24.33
C LYS A 2 75.17 16.39 23.71
N GLN A 3 75.34 17.20 22.67
CA GLN A 3 74.25 17.82 21.93
C GLN A 3 73.54 16.77 21.07
N ARG A 4 72.29 16.51 21.38
CA ARG A 4 71.39 15.68 20.53
C ARG A 4 70.74 16.57 19.47
N ARG A 5 71.11 16.39 18.22
CA ARG A 5 70.43 17.00 17.08
C ARG A 5 69.12 16.23 16.83
N ARG A 6 67.98 16.92 16.90
CA ARG A 6 66.69 16.39 16.47
C ARG A 6 66.54 16.61 14.96
N LEU A 7 66.28 15.52 14.21
CA LEU A 7 65.95 15.57 12.79
C LEU A 7 64.47 15.95 12.65
N PRO A 8 64.14 16.84 11.69
CA PRO A 8 62.71 17.14 11.42
C PRO A 8 62.01 15.94 10.71
N VAL A 9 60.93 15.50 11.27
CA VAL A 9 60.03 14.51 10.65
C VAL A 9 59.09 15.27 9.74
N VAL A 10 59.17 15.01 8.44
CA VAL A 10 58.16 15.50 7.46
C VAL A 10 57.04 14.49 7.43
N ILE A 11 55.86 14.88 7.94
CA ILE A 11 54.62 14.08 7.83
C ILE A 11 53.99 14.42 6.49
N LEU A 12 54.01 13.45 5.56
CA LEU A 12 53.31 13.53 4.29
C LEU A 12 51.86 13.10 4.54
N THR A 13 50.93 14.05 4.65
CA THR A 13 49.50 13.76 4.69
C THR A 13 49.00 13.53 3.27
N CYS A 14 48.71 12.28 2.94
CA CYS A 14 48.00 11.92 1.70
C CYS A 14 46.50 12.26 1.90
N ALA A 15 46.05 13.39 1.34
CA ALA A 15 44.65 13.69 1.24
C ALA A 15 44.07 12.84 0.10
N ALA A 16 43.36 11.76 0.46
CA ALA A 16 42.50 11.05 -0.51
C ALA A 16 41.34 11.96 -0.84
N LEU A 17 41.32 12.53 -2.05
CA LEU A 17 40.14 13.12 -2.63
C LEU A 17 39.18 11.95 -2.91
N ALA A 18 38.18 11.77 -2.04
CA ALA A 18 37.03 10.96 -2.33
C ALA A 18 36.21 11.68 -3.43
N ALA A 19 36.27 11.18 -4.66
CA ALA A 19 35.36 11.60 -5.68
C ALA A 19 33.91 11.21 -5.20
N PRO A 20 32.92 12.09 -5.34
CA PRO A 20 31.54 11.67 -5.09
C PRO A 20 31.25 10.55 -6.09
N GLU A 21 30.94 9.36 -5.58
CA GLU A 21 30.31 8.33 -6.39
C GLU A 21 28.95 8.89 -6.77
N GLU A 22 28.79 9.29 -8.01
CA GLU A 22 27.47 9.56 -8.58
C GLU A 22 26.72 8.22 -8.59
N SER A 23 25.96 7.97 -7.53
CA SER A 23 24.95 6.95 -7.48
C SER A 23 23.99 7.29 -8.61
N SER A 24 24.10 6.60 -9.73
CA SER A 24 23.09 6.60 -10.77
C SER A 24 21.82 6.01 -10.16
N ALA A 25 21.00 6.86 -9.54
CA ALA A 25 19.71 6.47 -9.05
C ALA A 25 18.92 5.97 -10.26
N VAL A 26 18.72 4.66 -10.32
CA VAL A 26 17.76 4.06 -11.25
C VAL A 26 16.42 4.67 -10.89
N LEU A 27 15.96 5.63 -11.69
CA LEU A 27 14.73 6.36 -11.44
C LEU A 27 13.53 5.47 -11.78
N GLN A 28 13.22 4.60 -10.85
CA GLN A 28 11.93 3.91 -10.78
C GLN A 28 11.08 4.65 -9.77
N SER A 29 9.90 5.07 -10.17
CA SER A 29 8.90 5.60 -9.26
C SER A 29 7.58 4.90 -9.48
N CYS A 30 6.96 4.43 -8.39
CA CYS A 30 5.64 3.87 -8.41
C CYS A 30 4.72 4.69 -7.48
N SER A 31 3.48 4.83 -7.87
CA SER A 31 2.43 5.47 -7.06
C SER A 31 1.19 4.60 -7.02
N VAL A 32 0.45 4.71 -5.92
CA VAL A 32 -0.84 4.04 -5.75
C VAL A 32 -1.92 5.06 -5.44
N SER A 33 -3.07 4.90 -6.04
CA SER A 33 -4.28 5.68 -5.75
C SER A 33 -5.49 4.77 -5.64
N ALA A 34 -6.55 5.24 -4.98
CA ALA A 34 -7.78 4.47 -4.84
C ALA A 34 -9.00 5.37 -5.02
N THR A 35 -10.05 4.81 -5.62
CA THR A 35 -11.37 5.44 -5.63
C THR A 35 -12.12 5.08 -4.36
N ALA A 36 -12.92 6.01 -3.83
CA ALA A 36 -13.82 5.73 -2.72
C ALA A 36 -14.83 4.65 -3.12
N LEU A 37 -15.07 3.70 -2.22
CA LEU A 37 -16.09 2.68 -2.39
C LEU A 37 -17.35 3.14 -1.67
N ASN A 38 -18.48 3.25 -2.41
CA ASN A 38 -19.75 3.71 -1.89
C ASN A 38 -20.80 2.60 -1.99
N PHE A 39 -21.37 2.19 -0.86
CA PHE A 39 -22.41 1.16 -0.80
C PHE A 39 -23.83 1.70 -1.06
N GLY A 40 -23.99 3.02 -1.11
CA GLY A 40 -25.32 3.63 -1.25
C GLY A 40 -26.19 3.49 0.00
N LEU A 41 -27.49 3.34 -0.19
CA LEU A 41 -28.43 3.11 0.88
C LEU A 41 -28.41 1.63 1.29
N TYR A 42 -28.24 1.40 2.57
CA TYR A 42 -28.30 0.07 3.16
C TYR A 42 -29.69 -0.16 3.76
N ASP A 43 -30.37 -1.22 3.32
CA ASP A 43 -31.68 -1.65 3.86
C ASP A 43 -31.48 -2.95 4.66
N PRO A 44 -31.62 -2.93 6.00
CA PRO A 44 -31.48 -4.09 6.86
C PRO A 44 -32.54 -5.16 6.61
N LEU A 45 -33.67 -4.79 6.01
CA LEU A 45 -34.81 -5.70 5.74
C LEU A 45 -34.73 -6.36 4.37
N SER A 46 -33.78 -5.96 3.52
CA SER A 46 -33.67 -6.51 2.15
C SER A 46 -33.35 -8.00 2.09
N GLY A 47 -32.86 -8.59 3.17
CA GLY A 47 -32.40 -9.99 3.22
C GLY A 47 -31.14 -10.27 2.40
N SER A 48 -30.59 -9.28 1.71
CA SER A 48 -29.43 -9.39 0.82
C SER A 48 -28.27 -8.51 1.31
N ALA A 49 -27.04 -8.96 1.08
CA ALA A 49 -25.86 -8.14 1.34
C ALA A 49 -25.81 -6.95 0.38
N ALA A 50 -25.48 -5.76 0.88
CA ALA A 50 -25.17 -4.61 0.04
C ALA A 50 -23.76 -4.77 -0.52
N GLN A 51 -23.61 -4.64 -1.81
CA GLN A 51 -22.37 -4.85 -2.55
C GLN A 51 -21.96 -3.60 -3.30
N SER A 52 -20.68 -3.36 -3.38
CA SER A 52 -20.10 -2.24 -4.13
C SER A 52 -18.72 -2.61 -4.66
N THR A 53 -18.21 -1.81 -5.59
CA THR A 53 -16.86 -1.96 -6.10
C THR A 53 -16.13 -0.62 -6.11
N GLY A 54 -14.83 -0.66 -5.93
CA GLY A 54 -13.92 0.44 -6.11
C GLY A 54 -12.71 -0.01 -6.93
N THR A 55 -11.77 0.89 -7.13
CA THR A 55 -10.55 0.59 -7.89
C THR A 55 -9.33 1.09 -7.14
N VAL A 56 -8.31 0.26 -7.06
CA VAL A 56 -6.95 0.65 -6.69
C VAL A 56 -6.11 0.68 -7.96
N THR A 57 -5.50 1.80 -8.26
CA THR A 57 -4.67 2.01 -9.45
C THR A 57 -3.21 2.13 -9.03
N VAL A 58 -2.36 1.31 -9.62
CA VAL A 58 -0.90 1.38 -9.49
C VAL A 58 -0.34 1.93 -10.79
N VAL A 59 0.49 2.96 -10.70
CA VAL A 59 1.23 3.54 -11.83
C VAL A 59 2.71 3.46 -11.51
N CYS A 60 3.48 2.74 -12.33
CA CYS A 60 4.93 2.68 -12.24
C CYS A 60 5.57 3.30 -13.48
N GLN A 61 6.62 4.10 -13.27
CA GLN A 61 7.41 4.75 -14.31
C GLN A 61 8.88 4.36 -14.18
N VAL A 62 9.53 4.10 -15.30
CA VAL A 62 10.96 3.78 -15.40
C VAL A 62 11.60 4.67 -16.46
N SER A 63 12.64 5.42 -16.08
CA SER A 63 13.14 6.53 -16.88
C SER A 63 14.19 6.17 -17.95
N LEU A 64 14.91 5.03 -17.89
CA LEU A 64 16.06 4.81 -18.77
C LEU A 64 16.11 3.46 -19.47
N VAL A 65 16.04 2.35 -18.79
CA VAL A 65 16.04 0.99 -19.36
C VAL A 65 14.92 0.21 -18.74
N GLY A 66 14.33 -0.70 -19.52
CA GLY A 66 13.30 -1.56 -18.98
C GLY A 66 13.79 -2.29 -17.73
N LEU A 67 13.01 -2.20 -16.65
CA LEU A 67 13.27 -2.91 -15.41
C LEU A 67 12.16 -3.92 -15.13
N PHE A 68 12.55 -5.04 -14.53
CA PHE A 68 11.58 -5.97 -13.96
C PHE A 68 11.13 -5.41 -12.61
N VAL A 69 9.86 -5.04 -12.55
CA VAL A 69 9.25 -4.49 -11.35
C VAL A 69 8.21 -5.47 -10.84
N ASN A 70 8.25 -5.72 -9.54
CA ASN A 70 7.20 -6.42 -8.82
C ASN A 70 6.69 -5.51 -7.71
N TRP A 71 5.43 -5.64 -7.36
CA TRP A 71 4.85 -4.97 -6.21
C TRP A 71 3.77 -5.81 -5.56
N THR A 72 3.52 -5.46 -4.31
CA THR A 72 2.37 -5.92 -3.56
C THR A 72 1.54 -4.74 -3.10
N VAL A 73 0.22 -4.89 -3.07
CA VAL A 73 -0.69 -3.88 -2.56
C VAL A 73 -1.51 -4.49 -1.43
N ALA A 74 -1.42 -3.87 -0.27
CA ALA A 74 -2.11 -4.23 0.96
C ALA A 74 -3.14 -3.16 1.34
N LEU A 75 -4.21 -3.57 2.02
CA LEU A 75 -5.17 -2.69 2.67
C LEU A 75 -5.06 -2.81 4.19
N SER A 76 -5.23 -1.71 4.91
CA SER A 76 -5.27 -1.73 6.37
C SER A 76 -6.57 -2.34 6.92
N THR A 77 -6.63 -2.53 8.23
CA THR A 77 -7.82 -2.99 8.96
C THR A 77 -8.92 -1.94 9.04
N GLY A 78 -8.63 -0.69 8.70
CA GLY A 78 -9.52 0.44 8.98
C GLY A 78 -9.63 0.73 10.49
N SER A 79 -10.72 1.38 10.88
CA SER A 79 -10.97 1.79 12.26
C SER A 79 -11.17 0.64 13.25
N SER A 80 -11.56 -0.55 12.75
CA SER A 80 -11.83 -1.71 13.61
C SER A 80 -10.56 -2.39 14.16
N GLY A 81 -9.40 -2.20 13.56
CA GLY A 81 -8.19 -2.94 13.88
C GLY A 81 -8.24 -4.43 13.53
N ASN A 82 -9.26 -4.89 12.79
CA ASN A 82 -9.49 -6.31 12.51
C ASN A 82 -9.88 -6.54 11.04
N TYR A 83 -9.14 -7.40 10.35
CA TYR A 83 -9.40 -7.75 8.95
C TYR A 83 -10.67 -8.56 8.73
N VAL A 84 -11.04 -9.43 9.69
CA VAL A 84 -12.20 -10.32 9.54
C VAL A 84 -13.50 -9.57 9.77
N ALA A 85 -13.45 -8.51 10.58
CA ALA A 85 -14.61 -7.73 10.99
C ALA A 85 -14.33 -6.22 10.89
N ARG A 86 -14.07 -5.73 9.67
CA ARG A 86 -13.99 -4.28 9.43
C ARG A 86 -15.31 -3.61 9.76
N GLN A 87 -15.27 -2.38 10.20
CA GLN A 87 -16.43 -1.64 10.66
C GLN A 87 -16.45 -0.23 10.06
N LEU A 88 -17.57 0.12 9.44
CA LEU A 88 -17.95 1.50 9.20
C LEU A 88 -18.44 2.10 10.52
N GLN A 89 -18.12 3.35 10.79
CA GLN A 89 -18.46 4.05 12.04
C GLN A 89 -19.44 5.19 11.81
N ASN A 90 -20.38 5.38 12.76
CA ASN A 90 -21.22 6.54 12.89
C ASN A 90 -21.34 6.90 14.38
N GLY A 91 -20.43 7.73 14.88
CA GLY A 91 -20.28 7.98 16.30
C GLY A 91 -20.05 6.69 17.10
N PRO A 92 -20.91 6.35 18.09
CA PRO A 92 -20.77 5.12 18.86
C PRO A 92 -21.28 3.87 18.12
N ASN A 93 -21.96 4.04 16.99
CA ASN A 93 -22.54 2.93 16.24
C ASN A 93 -21.59 2.43 15.16
N SER A 94 -21.58 1.14 14.96
CA SER A 94 -20.78 0.50 13.91
C SER A 94 -21.59 -0.46 13.06
N MET A 95 -21.17 -0.62 11.81
CA MET A 95 -21.75 -1.55 10.83
C MET A 95 -20.63 -2.39 10.22
N SER A 96 -20.75 -3.71 10.31
CA SER A 96 -19.72 -4.62 9.78
C SER A 96 -19.73 -4.62 8.25
N TYR A 97 -18.54 -4.63 7.66
CA TYR A 97 -18.33 -4.79 6.22
C TYR A 97 -17.02 -5.51 5.96
N ASN A 98 -16.75 -5.88 4.71
CA ASN A 98 -15.40 -6.29 4.34
C ASN A 98 -15.11 -5.97 2.87
N LEU A 99 -13.79 -6.04 2.54
CA LEU A 99 -13.24 -5.81 1.21
C LEU A 99 -12.50 -7.07 0.74
N TYR A 100 -12.62 -7.37 -0.54
CA TYR A 100 -12.12 -8.63 -1.11
C TYR A 100 -11.36 -8.37 -2.40
N THR A 101 -10.43 -9.28 -2.71
CA THR A 101 -9.64 -9.26 -3.95
C THR A 101 -10.36 -9.90 -5.13
N ASN A 102 -11.47 -10.61 -4.89
CA ASN A 102 -12.20 -11.37 -5.93
C ASN A 102 -13.71 -11.10 -5.90
N ALA A 103 -14.34 -11.25 -7.05
CA ALA A 103 -15.79 -11.02 -7.23
C ALA A 103 -16.65 -11.98 -6.39
N ALA A 104 -16.17 -13.18 -6.11
CA ALA A 104 -16.86 -14.15 -5.25
C ALA A 104 -16.86 -13.75 -3.77
N ARG A 105 -16.06 -12.73 -3.38
CA ARG A 105 -15.93 -12.22 -2.00
C ARG A 105 -15.54 -13.29 -0.99
N THR A 106 -14.61 -14.15 -1.38
CA THR A 106 -14.08 -15.25 -0.55
C THR A 106 -12.67 -14.96 -0.02
N SER A 107 -11.92 -14.03 -0.64
CA SER A 107 -10.55 -13.69 -0.30
C SER A 107 -10.49 -12.26 0.24
N VAL A 108 -10.43 -12.10 1.56
CA VAL A 108 -10.36 -10.79 2.21
C VAL A 108 -9.06 -10.09 1.81
N TRP A 109 -9.17 -8.87 1.34
CA TRP A 109 -8.02 -8.05 1.00
C TRP A 109 -7.46 -7.39 2.27
N GLY A 110 -6.28 -7.79 2.68
CA GLY A 110 -5.55 -7.28 3.85
C GLY A 110 -4.08 -7.08 3.53
N ASP A 111 -3.23 -7.47 4.46
CA ASP A 111 -1.76 -7.38 4.38
C ASP A 111 -1.06 -8.73 4.18
N GLY A 112 -1.82 -9.80 3.95
CA GLY A 112 -1.30 -11.17 3.83
C GLY A 112 -1.17 -11.90 5.15
N THR A 113 -1.48 -11.25 6.28
CA THR A 113 -1.54 -11.90 7.60
C THR A 113 -2.96 -12.31 7.95
N SER A 114 -3.14 -13.08 9.01
CA SER A 114 -4.46 -13.48 9.57
C SER A 114 -5.41 -14.08 8.52
N GLY A 115 -4.89 -14.80 7.53
CA GLY A 115 -5.69 -15.41 6.47
C GLY A 115 -6.18 -14.45 5.39
N THR A 116 -5.67 -13.23 5.36
CA THR A 116 -5.97 -12.26 4.30
C THR A 116 -5.04 -12.41 3.09
N SER A 117 -5.41 -11.81 1.99
CA SER A 117 -4.63 -11.77 0.76
C SER A 117 -4.18 -10.36 0.42
N VAL A 118 -3.08 -10.25 -0.30
CA VAL A 118 -2.66 -9.05 -1.01
C VAL A 118 -2.85 -9.25 -2.50
N VAL A 119 -2.91 -8.19 -3.29
CA VAL A 119 -2.73 -8.28 -4.73
C VAL A 119 -1.29 -7.97 -5.07
N SER A 120 -0.75 -8.65 -6.07
CA SER A 120 0.62 -8.48 -6.52
C SER A 120 0.71 -8.50 -8.03
N ALA A 121 1.71 -7.85 -8.58
CA ALA A 121 2.14 -8.08 -9.94
C ALA A 121 3.30 -9.07 -9.94
N ASN A 122 3.26 -10.02 -10.89
CA ASN A 122 4.44 -10.79 -11.21
C ASN A 122 5.49 -9.87 -11.83
N PRO A 123 6.79 -10.17 -11.65
CA PRO A 123 7.84 -9.39 -12.30
C PRO A 123 7.58 -9.28 -13.80
N PHE A 124 7.42 -8.08 -14.30
CA PHE A 124 7.32 -7.82 -15.74
C PHE A 124 8.15 -6.59 -16.11
N LEU A 125 8.63 -6.63 -17.36
CA LEU A 125 9.48 -5.58 -17.88
C LEU A 125 8.65 -4.31 -18.11
N ILE A 126 8.99 -3.23 -17.43
CA ILE A 126 8.42 -1.90 -17.67
C ILE A 126 9.41 -1.10 -18.52
N VAL A 127 8.90 -0.52 -19.59
CA VAL A 127 9.57 0.50 -20.40
C VAL A 127 8.66 1.73 -20.44
N GLY A 128 9.13 2.83 -19.88
CA GLY A 128 8.31 4.03 -19.74
C GLY A 128 7.31 3.93 -18.59
N SER A 129 6.02 4.04 -18.87
CA SER A 129 4.95 4.03 -17.87
C SER A 129 4.06 2.79 -18.01
N ASN A 130 3.68 2.20 -16.88
CA ASN A 130 2.70 1.12 -16.81
C ASN A 130 1.64 1.42 -15.76
N THR A 131 0.38 1.15 -16.08
CA THR A 131 -0.77 1.34 -15.18
C THR A 131 -1.51 0.03 -15.02
N VAL A 132 -1.73 -0.39 -13.78
CA VAL A 132 -2.51 -1.59 -13.43
C VAL A 132 -3.64 -1.23 -12.48
N ASN A 133 -4.84 -1.69 -12.79
CA ASN A 133 -6.03 -1.48 -11.98
C ASN A 133 -6.46 -2.79 -11.30
N TYR A 134 -6.68 -2.70 -10.00
CA TYR A 134 -7.22 -3.78 -9.17
C TYR A 134 -8.61 -3.40 -8.70
N THR A 135 -9.60 -4.27 -8.96
CA THR A 135 -10.96 -4.06 -8.46
C THR A 135 -11.04 -4.45 -6.99
N VAL A 136 -11.54 -3.54 -6.17
CA VAL A 136 -11.91 -3.80 -4.77
C VAL A 136 -13.37 -4.22 -4.73
N TYR A 137 -13.67 -5.38 -4.19
CA TYR A 137 -15.05 -5.87 -4.03
C TYR A 137 -15.48 -5.69 -2.58
N GLY A 138 -16.45 -4.82 -2.34
CA GLY A 138 -17.00 -4.55 -1.01
C GLY A 138 -18.29 -5.29 -0.74
N SER A 139 -18.52 -5.67 0.52
CA SER A 139 -19.79 -6.26 0.97
C SER A 139 -20.12 -5.85 2.40
N ILE A 140 -21.34 -5.38 2.61
CA ILE A 140 -22.00 -5.23 3.91
C ILE A 140 -22.96 -6.41 4.07
N PRO A 141 -22.81 -7.28 5.08
CA PRO A 141 -23.75 -8.37 5.33
C PRO A 141 -25.19 -7.87 5.55
N ALA A 142 -26.17 -8.67 5.16
CA ALA A 142 -27.58 -8.39 5.42
C ALA A 142 -27.93 -8.40 6.92
N ALA A 143 -29.12 -7.92 7.24
CA ALA A 143 -29.75 -8.01 8.56
C ALA A 143 -28.96 -7.33 9.70
N GLN A 144 -28.23 -6.25 9.40
CA GLN A 144 -27.61 -5.42 10.42
C GLN A 144 -28.56 -4.27 10.78
N ASP A 145 -29.35 -4.44 11.84
CA ASP A 145 -30.21 -3.37 12.35
C ASP A 145 -29.35 -2.33 13.08
N ARG A 146 -29.21 -1.16 12.47
CA ARG A 146 -28.39 -0.05 12.95
C ARG A 146 -29.15 1.28 12.82
N PRO A 147 -28.95 2.24 13.73
CA PRO A 147 -29.55 3.57 13.61
C PRO A 147 -29.27 4.19 12.23
N ALA A 148 -30.26 4.91 11.71
CA ALA A 148 -30.06 5.66 10.47
C ALA A 148 -28.94 6.69 10.61
N GLY A 149 -28.13 6.84 9.57
CA GLY A 149 -27.02 7.77 9.56
C GLY A 149 -25.97 7.46 8.49
N SER A 150 -24.95 8.30 8.42
CA SER A 150 -23.81 8.11 7.53
C SER A 150 -22.73 7.29 8.23
N TYR A 151 -22.43 6.12 7.69
CA TYR A 151 -21.39 5.23 8.21
C TYR A 151 -20.17 5.28 7.30
N THR A 152 -19.00 5.54 7.85
CA THR A 152 -17.76 5.69 7.10
C THR A 152 -16.61 4.92 7.75
N ASP A 153 -15.62 4.54 6.95
CA ASP A 153 -14.33 4.03 7.41
C ASP A 153 -13.22 4.59 6.52
N THR A 154 -12.03 4.69 7.05
CA THR A 154 -10.83 5.14 6.33
C THR A 154 -9.79 4.04 6.36
N LEU A 155 -9.37 3.60 5.17
CA LEU A 155 -8.33 2.60 5.02
C LEU A 155 -7.09 3.21 4.38
N THR A 156 -5.93 2.69 4.78
CA THR A 156 -4.67 2.98 4.12
C THR A 156 -4.41 1.91 3.07
N VAL A 157 -4.07 2.34 1.86
CA VAL A 157 -3.55 1.49 0.80
C VAL A 157 -2.04 1.58 0.85
N THR A 158 -1.35 0.46 1.06
CA THR A 158 0.12 0.39 1.10
C THR A 158 0.61 -0.40 -0.10
N MET A 159 1.49 0.19 -0.89
CA MET A 159 2.20 -0.49 -1.96
C MET A 159 3.67 -0.65 -1.57
N THR A 160 4.21 -1.86 -1.76
CA THR A 160 5.63 -2.18 -1.60
C THR A 160 6.17 -2.67 -2.93
N TYR A 161 7.30 -2.11 -3.40
CA TYR A 161 7.95 -2.41 -4.70
C TYR A 161 9.47 -2.35 -4.61
#